data_812c9eea4db723784a34e70e6eb99303
#
_entry.id   812c9eea4db723784a34e70e6eb99303
#
_cell.length_a   1.000
_cell.length_b   1.000
_cell.length_c   1.000
_cell.angle_alpha   90.00
_cell.angle_beta   90.00
_cell.angle_gamma   90.00
#
_symmetry.space_group_name_H-M   'P 1'
#
loop_
_entity.id
_entity.type
_entity.pdbx_description
1 polymer ?
#
loop_
_entity_poly.entity_id
_entity_poly.type
_entity_poly.pdbx_seq_one_letter_code
_entity_poly.pdbx_strand_id
1 'polypeptide(L)'
;LKKNLKRANSELSLDIEFSHTAMETFLSSLPLFQSLVLDKFAHVFWKLKRTHLKFYYAIDVNTNQALATLMYVKYSKKAYLLFPYTSEEGKKRQAMSFLINALVEDDSIEIVDFEGSNIDSIANFYAQFGAVKQEYWTIHWKKSFFPYW
;
A
#
# COMPACT_ATOMS: atom_id res chain seq x y z
N LEU A 1 7.06 17.22 6.54
CA LEU A 1 5.88 16.69 5.86
C LEU A 1 5.04 17.78 5.18
N LYS A 2 4.46 18.76 5.90
CA LYS A 2 3.53 19.78 5.35
C LYS A 2 4.03 20.50 4.09
N LYS A 3 5.30 20.92 4.03
CA LYS A 3 5.86 21.60 2.84
C LYS A 3 5.91 20.68 1.62
N ASN A 4 6.27 19.41 1.83
CA ASN A 4 6.37 18.40 0.77
C ASN A 4 4.98 18.03 0.23
N LEU A 5 3.99 17.90 1.11
CA LEU A 5 2.60 17.64 0.71
C LEU A 5 2.01 18.81 -0.09
N LYS A 6 2.30 20.07 0.29
CA LYS A 6 1.84 21.22 -0.47
C LYS A 6 2.35 21.22 -1.91
N ARG A 7 3.61 20.83 -2.12
CA ARG A 7 4.18 20.67 -3.47
C ARG A 7 3.53 19.48 -4.20
N ALA A 8 3.42 18.33 -3.55
CA ALA A 8 2.80 17.16 -4.14
C ALA A 8 1.36 17.44 -4.60
N ASN A 9 0.57 18.13 -3.79
CA ASN A 9 -0.81 18.51 -4.12
C ASN A 9 -0.93 19.43 -5.36
N SER A 10 0.13 20.16 -5.74
CA SER A 10 0.13 20.98 -6.95
C SER A 10 0.59 20.25 -8.21
N GLU A 11 1.30 19.14 -8.05
CA GLU A 11 1.92 18.39 -9.15
C GLU A 11 1.23 17.03 -9.42
N LEU A 12 0.44 16.56 -8.46
CA LEU A 12 -0.18 15.23 -8.51
C LEU A 12 -1.71 15.32 -8.38
N SER A 13 -2.39 14.43 -9.08
CA SER A 13 -3.82 14.17 -8.90
C SER A 13 -4.03 12.78 -8.30
N LEU A 14 -5.10 12.65 -7.50
CA LEU A 14 -5.54 11.38 -6.95
C LEU A 14 -6.50 10.70 -7.92
N ASP A 15 -6.19 9.48 -8.31
CA ASP A 15 -7.12 8.60 -9.02
C ASP A 15 -7.49 7.41 -8.13
N ILE A 16 -8.80 7.07 -8.12
CA ILE A 16 -9.39 6.00 -7.28
C ILE A 16 -10.02 4.93 -8.18
N GLU A 17 -9.53 4.77 -9.38
CA GLU A 17 -10.11 3.83 -10.30
C GLU A 17 -9.51 2.42 -10.15
N PHE A 18 -10.39 1.42 -9.93
CA PHE A 18 -10.04 0.02 -10.05
C PHE A 18 -10.30 -0.44 -11.48
N SER A 19 -9.26 -0.53 -12.30
CA SER A 19 -9.33 -1.26 -13.55
C SER A 19 -8.49 -2.54 -13.47
N HIS A 20 -8.92 -3.58 -14.19
CA HIS A 20 -8.13 -4.81 -14.35
C HIS A 20 -6.74 -4.51 -14.92
N THR A 21 -6.71 -3.63 -15.91
CA THR A 21 -5.48 -3.18 -16.58
C THR A 21 -4.54 -2.45 -15.64
N ALA A 22 -5.07 -1.59 -14.74
CA ALA A 22 -4.26 -0.89 -13.75
C ALA A 22 -3.63 -1.88 -12.75
N MET A 23 -4.35 -2.90 -12.34
CA MET A 23 -3.82 -3.96 -11.47
C MET A 23 -2.74 -4.78 -12.17
N GLU A 24 -2.94 -5.20 -13.41
CA GLU A 24 -1.94 -5.94 -14.19
C GLU A 24 -0.68 -5.12 -14.42
N THR A 25 -0.83 -3.83 -14.76
CA THR A 25 0.30 -2.91 -14.91
C THR A 25 1.05 -2.74 -13.60
N PHE A 26 0.34 -2.59 -12.50
CA PHE A 26 0.95 -2.51 -11.16
C PHE A 26 1.71 -3.78 -10.82
N LEU A 27 1.08 -4.95 -10.95
CA LEU A 27 1.70 -6.23 -10.63
C LEU A 27 2.93 -6.51 -11.50
N SER A 28 2.88 -6.16 -12.79
CA SER A 28 4.01 -6.33 -13.71
C SER A 28 5.18 -5.36 -13.41
N SER A 29 4.93 -4.25 -12.74
CA SER A 29 5.95 -3.29 -12.33
C SER A 29 6.72 -3.70 -11.07
N LEU A 30 6.27 -4.73 -10.35
CA LEU A 30 6.91 -5.19 -9.11
C LEU A 30 8.06 -6.17 -9.40
N PRO A 31 9.33 -5.80 -9.13
CA PRO A 31 10.50 -6.60 -9.52
C PRO A 31 10.58 -8.00 -8.87
N LEU A 32 9.94 -8.17 -7.71
CA LEU A 32 10.00 -9.39 -6.88
C LEU A 32 8.85 -10.37 -7.15
N PHE A 33 7.89 -10.00 -7.98
CA PHE A 33 6.67 -10.77 -8.16
C PHE A 33 6.59 -11.51 -9.49
N GLN A 34 7.71 -11.64 -10.18
CA GLN A 34 7.73 -12.39 -11.42
C GLN A 34 7.42 -13.87 -11.19
N SER A 35 6.31 -14.28 -11.68
CA SER A 35 5.78 -15.62 -11.97
C SER A 35 5.08 -16.42 -10.86
N LEU A 36 5.60 -16.59 -9.65
CA LEU A 36 5.03 -17.55 -8.67
C LEU A 36 4.09 -16.92 -7.63
N VAL A 37 4.31 -15.64 -7.34
CA VAL A 37 3.51 -14.91 -6.35
C VAL A 37 2.31 -14.26 -7.01
N LEU A 38 2.44 -13.83 -8.26
CA LEU A 38 1.38 -13.22 -9.06
C LEU A 38 0.14 -14.11 -9.16
N ASP A 39 0.31 -15.39 -9.48
CA ASP A 39 -0.82 -16.32 -9.63
C ASP A 39 -1.56 -16.56 -8.31
N LYS A 40 -0.82 -16.69 -7.21
CA LYS A 40 -1.42 -16.87 -5.88
C LYS A 40 -2.09 -15.60 -5.38
N PHE A 41 -1.46 -14.43 -5.59
CA PHE A 41 -2.05 -13.15 -5.24
C PHE A 41 -3.24 -12.81 -6.12
N ALA A 42 -3.17 -13.01 -7.43
CA ALA A 42 -4.31 -12.83 -8.31
C ALA A 42 -5.51 -13.64 -7.83
N HIS A 43 -5.30 -14.91 -7.46
CA HIS A 43 -6.38 -15.76 -6.95
C HIS A 43 -6.98 -15.24 -5.62
N VAL A 44 -6.16 -14.75 -4.70
CA VAL A 44 -6.62 -14.14 -3.44
C VAL A 44 -7.37 -12.84 -3.72
N PHE A 45 -6.86 -11.98 -4.61
CA PHE A 45 -7.49 -10.72 -4.98
C PHE A 45 -8.83 -10.93 -5.68
N TRP A 46 -8.93 -11.92 -6.56
CA TRP A 46 -10.21 -12.29 -7.17
C TRP A 46 -11.23 -12.78 -6.15
N LYS A 47 -10.80 -13.50 -5.11
CA LYS A 47 -11.68 -13.96 -4.02
C LYS A 47 -12.11 -12.86 -3.05
N LEU A 48 -11.25 -11.86 -2.79
CA LEU A 48 -11.56 -10.74 -1.89
C LEU A 48 -12.65 -9.80 -2.43
N LYS A 49 -13.22 -10.10 -3.59
CA LYS A 49 -14.26 -9.30 -4.25
C LYS A 49 -13.91 -7.82 -4.32
N ARG A 50 -14.12 -7.19 -5.45
CA ARG A 50 -13.96 -5.75 -5.74
C ARG A 50 -14.48 -4.79 -4.66
N THR A 51 -15.30 -5.26 -3.73
CA THR A 51 -15.94 -4.46 -2.69
C THR A 51 -14.98 -4.00 -1.59
N HIS A 52 -13.94 -4.78 -1.28
CA HIS A 52 -13.03 -4.49 -0.17
C HIS A 52 -11.65 -4.00 -0.60
N LEU A 53 -11.17 -4.44 -1.76
CA LEU A 53 -9.87 -4.03 -2.29
C LEU A 53 -10.00 -2.68 -2.99
N LYS A 54 -9.16 -1.73 -2.60
CA LYS A 54 -9.12 -0.37 -3.11
C LYS A 54 -7.72 0.01 -3.56
N PHE A 55 -7.66 0.90 -4.54
CA PHE A 55 -6.41 1.44 -5.07
C PHE A 55 -6.48 2.96 -5.09
N TYR A 56 -5.39 3.59 -4.67
CA TYR A 56 -5.12 5.00 -4.90
C TYR A 56 -3.91 5.12 -5.82
N TYR A 57 -4.00 5.99 -6.81
CA TYR A 57 -2.92 6.29 -7.73
C TYR A 57 -2.56 7.76 -7.63
N ALA A 58 -1.28 8.06 -7.50
CA ALA A 58 -0.76 9.41 -7.65
C ALA A 58 -0.36 9.61 -9.11
N ILE A 59 -1.13 10.40 -9.83
CA ILE A 59 -0.94 10.68 -11.25
C ILE A 59 -0.26 12.05 -11.42
N ASP A 60 0.81 12.11 -12.21
CA ASP A 60 1.42 13.35 -12.63
C ASP A 60 0.46 14.12 -13.54
N VAL A 61 0.07 15.32 -13.14
CA VAL A 61 -0.89 16.16 -13.87
C VAL A 61 -0.41 16.58 -15.27
N ASN A 62 0.91 16.59 -15.51
CA ASN A 62 1.49 16.99 -16.78
C ASN A 62 1.65 15.83 -17.77
N THR A 63 2.02 14.66 -17.28
CA THR A 63 2.35 13.50 -18.12
C THR A 63 1.27 12.42 -18.11
N ASN A 64 0.29 12.53 -17.22
CA ASN A 64 -0.76 11.52 -16.97
C ASN A 64 -0.19 10.13 -16.62
N GLN A 65 1.01 10.07 -16.03
CA GLN A 65 1.66 8.83 -15.61
C GLN A 65 1.44 8.58 -14.12
N ALA A 66 1.18 7.32 -13.76
CA ALA A 66 1.12 6.90 -12.38
C ALA A 66 2.54 6.85 -11.78
N LEU A 67 2.80 7.66 -10.75
CA LEU A 67 4.08 7.75 -10.05
C LEU A 67 4.12 6.90 -8.78
N ALA A 68 2.97 6.66 -8.16
CA ALA A 68 2.83 5.77 -7.01
C ALA A 68 1.46 5.11 -7.00
N THR A 69 1.40 3.95 -6.37
CA THR A 69 0.16 3.21 -6.14
C THR A 69 0.12 2.74 -4.69
N LEU A 70 -1.04 2.88 -4.09
CA LEU A 70 -1.34 2.40 -2.75
C LEU A 70 -2.50 1.43 -2.84
N MET A 71 -2.25 0.15 -2.54
CA MET A 71 -3.27 -0.88 -2.47
C MET A 71 -3.62 -1.16 -1.01
N TYR A 72 -4.90 -1.14 -0.70
CA TYR A 72 -5.38 -1.41 0.64
C TYR A 72 -6.72 -2.17 0.63
N VAL A 73 -6.98 -2.88 1.72
CA VAL A 73 -8.30 -3.48 1.98
C VAL A 73 -9.07 -2.55 2.89
N LYS A 74 -10.29 -2.19 2.48
CA LYS A 74 -11.23 -1.47 3.34
C LYS A 74 -12.26 -2.43 3.89
N TYR A 75 -12.32 -2.53 5.21
CA TYR A 75 -13.35 -3.29 5.91
C TYR A 75 -13.99 -2.41 6.99
N SER A 76 -15.29 -2.17 6.87
CA SER A 76 -16.00 -1.18 7.67
C SER A 76 -15.30 0.19 7.56
N LYS A 77 -14.83 0.75 8.66
CA LYS A 77 -14.13 2.04 8.74
C LYS A 77 -12.61 1.89 8.92
N LYS A 78 -12.06 0.70 8.66
CA LYS A 78 -10.62 0.43 8.71
C LYS A 78 -10.05 0.22 7.33
N ALA A 79 -8.86 0.76 7.10
CA ALA A 79 -8.04 0.50 5.92
C ALA A 79 -6.78 -0.24 6.34
N TYR A 80 -6.50 -1.38 5.69
CA TYR A 80 -5.31 -2.19 5.90
C TYR A 80 -4.40 -2.03 4.70
N LEU A 81 -3.22 -1.44 4.91
CA LEU A 81 -2.26 -1.19 3.84
C LEU A 81 -1.60 -2.49 3.43
N LEU A 82 -1.71 -2.87 2.15
CA LEU A 82 -1.12 -4.13 1.67
C LEU A 82 0.16 -3.88 0.88
N PHE A 83 0.09 -3.09 -0.19
CA PHE A 83 1.20 -2.90 -1.09
C PHE A 83 1.35 -1.42 -1.51
N PRO A 84 2.28 -0.69 -0.88
CA PRO A 84 2.73 0.61 -1.38
C PRO A 84 3.79 0.41 -2.47
N TYR A 85 3.61 1.05 -3.62
CA TYR A 85 4.62 1.11 -4.67
C TYR A 85 4.88 2.55 -5.08
N THR A 86 6.13 2.89 -5.33
CA THR A 86 6.52 4.23 -5.77
C THR A 86 7.68 4.13 -6.76
N SER A 87 7.52 4.76 -7.92
CA SER A 87 8.59 4.90 -8.90
C SER A 87 9.70 5.82 -8.38
N GLU A 88 10.88 5.80 -9.01
CA GLU A 88 11.98 6.71 -8.63
C GLU A 88 11.60 8.18 -8.77
N GLU A 89 10.83 8.53 -9.80
CA GLU A 89 10.30 9.89 -9.96
C GLU A 89 9.24 10.22 -8.90
N GLY A 90 8.38 9.26 -8.57
CA GLY A 90 7.41 9.40 -7.49
C GLY A 90 8.04 9.64 -6.12
N LYS A 91 9.19 9.01 -5.83
CA LYS A 91 9.95 9.27 -4.60
C LYS A 91 10.39 10.72 -4.51
N LYS A 92 10.95 11.29 -5.59
CA LYS A 92 11.39 12.70 -5.66
C LYS A 92 10.23 13.67 -5.44
N ARG A 93 9.03 13.31 -5.88
CA ARG A 93 7.82 14.12 -5.78
C ARG A 93 6.95 13.79 -4.56
N GLN A 94 7.43 12.92 -3.68
CA GLN A 94 6.70 12.54 -2.46
C GLN A 94 5.32 11.90 -2.75
N ALA A 95 5.21 11.16 -3.86
CA ALA A 95 3.94 10.62 -4.34
C ALA A 95 3.30 9.63 -3.32
N MET A 96 4.10 8.83 -2.61
CA MET A 96 3.57 7.97 -1.54
C MET A 96 3.07 8.78 -0.35
N SER A 97 3.75 9.85 0.02
CA SER A 97 3.28 10.74 1.10
C SER A 97 1.94 11.39 0.74
N PHE A 98 1.76 11.76 -0.54
CA PHE A 98 0.50 12.27 -1.06
C PHE A 98 -0.64 11.23 -0.92
N LEU A 99 -0.40 9.98 -1.32
CA LEU A 99 -1.41 8.91 -1.24
C LEU A 99 -1.78 8.54 0.20
N ILE A 100 -0.78 8.43 1.09
CA ILE A 100 -1.05 8.14 2.50
C ILE A 100 -1.82 9.30 3.15
N ASN A 101 -1.47 10.55 2.83
CA ASN A 101 -2.23 11.69 3.34
C ASN A 101 -3.68 11.67 2.87
N ALA A 102 -3.93 11.36 1.59
CA ALA A 102 -5.28 11.22 1.06
C ALA A 102 -6.06 10.10 1.76
N LEU A 103 -5.39 8.98 2.09
CA LEU A 103 -6.00 7.87 2.82
C LEU A 103 -6.36 8.27 4.27
N VAL A 104 -5.49 9.01 4.94
CA VAL A 104 -5.69 9.47 6.33
C VAL A 104 -6.78 10.57 6.39
N GLU A 105 -6.95 11.34 5.33
CA GLU A 105 -7.97 12.41 5.23
C GLU A 105 -9.33 11.89 4.70
N ASP A 106 -9.43 10.60 4.34
CA ASP A 106 -10.72 10.02 3.91
C ASP A 106 -11.68 9.85 5.10
N ASP A 107 -12.71 10.68 5.18
CA ASP A 107 -13.72 10.67 6.25
C ASP A 107 -14.45 9.33 6.41
N SER A 108 -14.38 8.45 5.42
CA SER A 108 -14.94 7.11 5.47
C SER A 108 -14.03 6.09 6.16
N ILE A 109 -12.82 6.51 6.61
CA ILE A 109 -11.81 5.69 7.27
C ILE A 109 -11.48 6.31 8.64
N GLU A 110 -11.68 5.56 9.70
CA GLU A 110 -11.36 5.98 11.07
C GLU A 110 -9.99 5.46 11.52
N ILE A 111 -9.55 4.33 10.97
CA ILE A 111 -8.29 3.69 11.35
C ILE A 111 -7.55 3.24 10.08
N VAL A 112 -6.29 3.66 9.97
CA VAL A 112 -5.36 3.15 8.96
C VAL A 112 -4.37 2.21 9.66
N ASP A 113 -4.40 0.94 9.29
CA ASP A 113 -3.44 -0.05 9.73
C ASP A 113 -2.35 -0.19 8.66
N PHE A 114 -1.12 0.17 9.01
CA PHE A 114 0.04 0.09 8.12
C PHE A 114 0.66 -1.31 8.05
N GLU A 115 0.02 -2.32 8.67
CA GLU A 115 0.49 -3.72 8.75
C GLU A 115 1.89 -3.85 9.40
N GLY A 116 2.34 -2.79 10.05
CA GLY A 116 3.60 -2.74 10.76
C GLY A 116 4.84 -2.70 9.86
N SER A 117 5.98 -2.48 10.49
CA SER A 117 7.29 -2.64 9.84
C SER A 117 8.37 -2.87 10.89
N ASN A 118 9.18 -3.92 10.67
CA ASN A 118 10.42 -4.16 11.41
C ASN A 118 11.60 -3.40 10.80
N ILE A 119 11.38 -2.59 9.76
CA ILE A 119 12.37 -1.74 9.11
C ILE A 119 12.20 -0.32 9.64
N ASP A 120 13.17 0.16 10.40
CA ASP A 120 13.12 1.46 11.09
C ASP A 120 12.80 2.64 10.17
N SER A 121 13.36 2.66 8.96
CA SER A 121 13.09 3.72 8.00
C SER A 121 11.63 3.77 7.56
N ILE A 122 10.96 2.63 7.42
CA ILE A 122 9.55 2.52 7.06
C ILE A 122 8.68 2.89 8.27
N ALA A 123 9.02 2.39 9.47
CA ALA A 123 8.32 2.75 10.69
C ALA A 123 8.36 4.26 10.95
N ASN A 124 9.55 4.87 10.78
CA ASN A 124 9.73 6.32 10.90
C ASN A 124 8.97 7.11 9.82
N PHE A 125 8.83 6.55 8.62
CA PHE A 125 8.02 7.15 7.57
C PHE A 125 6.54 7.16 7.96
N TYR A 126 5.99 6.06 8.46
CA TYR A 126 4.59 6.01 8.90
C TYR A 126 4.32 6.88 10.13
N ALA A 127 5.27 6.99 11.03
CA ALA A 127 5.15 7.87 12.20
C ALA A 127 4.92 9.35 11.83
N GLN A 128 5.35 9.80 10.63
CA GLN A 128 5.10 11.16 10.15
C GLN A 128 3.62 11.45 9.88
N PHE A 129 2.80 10.41 9.74
CA PHE A 129 1.34 10.50 9.56
C PHE A 129 0.56 10.25 10.86
N GLY A 130 1.26 10.26 12.00
CA GLY A 130 0.64 10.04 13.31
C GLY A 130 0.45 8.57 13.68
N ALA A 131 1.10 7.66 12.97
CA ALA A 131 1.01 6.23 13.32
C ALA A 131 1.60 5.96 14.70
N VAL A 132 0.88 5.20 15.50
CA VAL A 132 1.29 4.75 16.84
C VAL A 132 1.78 3.31 16.71
N LYS A 133 2.99 3.05 17.23
CA LYS A 133 3.56 1.71 17.25
C LYS A 133 2.73 0.81 18.17
N GLN A 134 2.26 -0.30 17.62
CA GLN A 134 1.60 -1.36 18.35
C GLN A 134 2.47 -2.62 18.32
N GLU A 135 2.79 -3.15 19.48
CA GLU A 135 3.58 -4.39 19.59
C GLU A 135 2.68 -5.61 19.49
N TYR A 136 3.15 -6.65 18.81
CA TYR A 136 2.48 -7.93 18.69
C TYR A 136 3.47 -9.08 18.85
N TRP A 137 2.96 -10.23 19.26
CA TRP A 137 3.76 -11.42 19.48
C TRP A 137 3.77 -12.30 18.23
N THR A 138 4.96 -12.70 17.79
CA THR A 138 5.11 -13.70 16.73
C THR A 138 5.50 -15.03 17.35
N ILE A 139 4.67 -16.05 17.10
CA ILE A 139 4.92 -17.41 17.57
C ILE A 139 5.49 -18.21 16.42
N HIS A 140 6.72 -18.67 16.54
CA HIS A 140 7.34 -19.61 15.61
C HIS A 140 7.21 -21.02 16.14
N TRP A 141 6.48 -21.86 15.40
CA TRP A 141 6.33 -23.26 15.75
C TRP A 141 6.96 -24.15 14.69
N LYS A 142 7.85 -25.06 15.10
CA LYS A 142 8.39 -26.12 14.25
C LYS A 142 7.83 -27.45 14.71
N LYS A 143 7.17 -28.19 13.83
CA LYS A 143 6.82 -29.58 14.08
C LYS A 143 8.12 -30.38 14.19
N SER A 144 8.48 -30.79 15.40
CA SER A 144 9.57 -31.74 15.63
C SER A 144 9.09 -33.11 15.15
N PHE A 145 9.78 -33.69 14.18
CA PHE A 145 9.60 -35.11 13.84
C PHE A 145 10.28 -35.92 14.96
N PHE A 146 9.53 -36.28 15.98
CA PHE A 146 9.93 -37.41 16.83
C PHE A 146 9.48 -38.69 16.10
N PRO A 147 10.39 -39.56 15.70
CA PRO A 147 9.99 -40.90 15.30
C PRO A 147 9.39 -41.53 16.53
N TYR A 148 8.11 -41.86 16.49
CA TYR A 148 7.51 -42.72 17.48
C TYR A 148 8.16 -44.09 17.35
N TRP A 149 8.81 -44.53 18.40
CA TRP A 149 9.28 -45.89 18.57
C TRP A 149 8.09 -46.80 18.87
#